data_df615a02966db776199640111c34b0e2
#
_entry.id   df615a02966db776199640111c34b0e2
#
_cell.length_a   1.000
_cell.length_b   1.000
_cell.length_c   1.000
_cell.angle_alpha   90.00
_cell.angle_beta   90.00
_cell.angle_gamma   90.00
#
_symmetry.space_group_name_H-M   'P 1'
#
loop_
_entity.id
_entity.type
_entity.pdbx_description
1 polymer ?
#
loop_
_entity_poly.entity_id
_entity_poly.type
_entity_poly.pdbx_seq_one_letter_code
_entity_poly.pdbx_strand_id
1 'polypeptide(L)'
;MSLQMRLVHVGLGLLPPLLHSEEVTEQMARHAPQPSPMPARMRSRFTATIDAGVTRVFPKRGQRAGGALIYLHGGAYVYPMVAGQWGVVEGLIDRTGLPVIIPDYPIAPAHTATDAFDVVQPIIDEAQAEFGRIILFGDSAGGGLALSLAMQRRDAGVRQVDGLVLYAPWVDVTMTNPRIEEVQRRDRVLRVPGVAWAGRAWAADLDPTDPRVSPLYGDPAGLPPIRVFQGDADILGPDAIEFTHKAARAGVDVRLRVEPGGFHVYVLGVPTIPEARAALDHSARFISWILTQG
;
A
#
# COMPACT_ATOMS: atom_id res chain seq x y z
N MET A 1 0.59 22.08 -6.12
CA MET A 1 -0.57 21.62 -5.32
C MET A 1 -1.85 22.26 -5.85
N SER A 2 -2.80 21.44 -6.30
CA SER A 2 -4.11 21.92 -6.79
C SER A 2 -4.97 22.53 -5.66
N LEU A 3 -6.01 23.28 -6.06
CA LEU A 3 -6.99 23.82 -5.10
C LEU A 3 -7.71 22.68 -4.36
N GLN A 4 -8.06 21.61 -5.06
CA GLN A 4 -8.72 20.44 -4.50
C GLN A 4 -7.86 19.77 -3.42
N MET A 5 -6.58 19.52 -3.70
CA MET A 5 -5.64 18.97 -2.71
C MET A 5 -5.56 19.86 -1.48
N ARG A 6 -5.46 21.18 -1.69
CA ARG A 6 -5.40 22.17 -0.61
C ARG A 6 -6.64 22.16 0.25
N LEU A 7 -7.83 22.12 -0.36
CA LEU A 7 -9.11 22.08 0.36
C LEU A 7 -9.25 20.80 1.20
N VAL A 8 -8.88 19.66 0.65
CA VAL A 8 -8.90 18.39 1.39
C VAL A 8 -7.91 18.42 2.55
N HIS A 9 -6.68 18.90 2.32
CA HIS A 9 -5.67 19.01 3.38
C HIS A 9 -6.14 19.92 4.54
N VAL A 10 -6.75 21.07 4.21
CA VAL A 10 -7.35 21.97 5.22
C VAL A 10 -8.50 21.29 5.94
N GLY A 11 -9.39 20.61 5.22
CA GLY A 11 -10.53 19.89 5.80
C GLY A 11 -10.10 18.80 6.78
N LEU A 12 -9.06 18.04 6.44
CA LEU A 12 -8.46 17.04 7.34
C LEU A 12 -7.94 17.67 8.65
N GLY A 13 -7.45 18.91 8.59
CA GLY A 13 -6.99 19.63 9.78
C GLY A 13 -8.11 20.05 10.75
N LEU A 14 -9.37 19.95 10.35
CA LEU A 14 -10.53 20.21 11.22
C LEU A 14 -11.00 18.96 11.99
N LEU A 15 -10.45 17.81 11.66
CA LEU A 15 -10.75 16.52 12.29
C LEU A 15 -9.56 16.08 13.16
N PRO A 16 -9.81 15.31 14.24
CA PRO A 16 -8.71 14.67 14.95
C PRO A 16 -8.00 13.69 14.00
N PRO A 17 -6.66 13.56 14.08
CA PRO A 17 -5.93 12.54 13.31
C PRO A 17 -6.44 11.14 13.62
N LEU A 18 -6.42 10.24 12.63
CA LEU A 18 -7.00 8.90 12.76
C LEU A 18 -6.34 8.06 13.85
N LEU A 19 -5.00 8.04 13.88
CA LEU A 19 -4.22 7.25 14.84
C LEU A 19 -3.48 8.22 15.78
N HIS A 20 -4.23 9.03 16.55
CA HIS A 20 -3.61 10.14 17.29
C HIS A 20 -3.00 9.72 18.64
N SER A 21 -3.39 8.59 19.21
CA SER A 21 -2.83 8.05 20.44
C SER A 21 -2.80 6.52 20.43
N GLU A 22 -2.03 5.92 21.31
CA GLU A 22 -1.98 4.47 21.50
C GLU A 22 -3.37 3.93 21.89
N GLU A 23 -4.02 4.55 22.88
CA GLU A 23 -5.33 4.13 23.39
C GLU A 23 -6.40 4.11 22.29
N VAL A 24 -6.47 5.17 21.47
CA VAL A 24 -7.43 5.26 20.35
C VAL A 24 -7.13 4.21 19.30
N THR A 25 -5.86 4.01 18.97
CA THR A 25 -5.45 3.01 17.98
C THR A 25 -5.77 1.60 18.46
N GLU A 26 -5.49 1.28 19.72
CA GLU A 26 -5.84 -0.01 20.33
C GLU A 26 -7.34 -0.24 20.35
N GLN A 27 -8.12 0.77 20.71
CA GLN A 27 -9.58 0.69 20.70
C GLN A 27 -10.12 0.44 19.28
N MET A 28 -9.59 1.15 18.28
CA MET A 28 -9.95 0.94 16.88
C MET A 28 -9.61 -0.48 16.40
N ALA A 29 -8.45 -1.01 16.77
CA ALA A 29 -8.03 -2.35 16.43
C ALA A 29 -8.93 -3.43 17.04
N ARG A 30 -9.29 -3.29 18.31
CA ARG A 30 -10.18 -4.22 19.01
C ARG A 30 -11.61 -4.23 18.47
N HIS A 31 -12.06 -3.17 17.85
CA HIS A 31 -13.40 -2.99 17.29
C HIS A 31 -13.37 -2.78 15.78
N ALA A 32 -12.35 -3.33 15.11
CA ALA A 32 -12.22 -3.22 13.67
C ALA A 32 -13.49 -3.78 12.97
N PRO A 33 -14.07 -3.03 12.01
CA PRO A 33 -15.23 -3.50 11.28
C PRO A 33 -14.87 -4.62 10.30
N GLN A 34 -15.86 -5.16 9.61
CA GLN A 34 -15.60 -6.00 8.45
C GLN A 34 -15.01 -5.17 7.29
N PRO A 35 -14.19 -5.76 6.42
CA PRO A 35 -13.69 -5.10 5.23
C PRO A 35 -14.81 -4.49 4.40
N SER A 36 -14.57 -3.28 3.87
CA SER A 36 -15.56 -2.61 3.02
C SER A 36 -15.82 -3.40 1.74
N PRO A 37 -17.07 -3.79 1.45
CA PRO A 37 -17.39 -4.50 0.22
C PRO A 37 -17.27 -3.57 -0.99
N MET A 38 -17.15 -4.18 -2.19
CA MET A 38 -17.16 -3.43 -3.45
C MET A 38 -18.40 -2.54 -3.56
N PRO A 39 -18.22 -1.21 -3.77
CA PRO A 39 -19.33 -0.27 -3.86
C PRO A 39 -20.34 -0.62 -4.96
N ALA A 40 -21.63 -0.38 -4.69
CA ALA A 40 -22.69 -0.71 -5.64
C ALA A 40 -22.50 -0.04 -7.02
N ARG A 41 -21.96 1.20 -7.05
CA ARG A 41 -21.66 1.93 -8.29
C ARG A 41 -20.69 1.18 -9.24
N MET A 42 -19.84 0.32 -8.69
CA MET A 42 -18.87 -0.45 -9.48
C MET A 42 -19.48 -1.68 -10.15
N ARG A 43 -20.61 -2.20 -9.65
CA ARG A 43 -21.22 -3.45 -10.12
C ARG A 43 -21.67 -3.45 -11.59
N SER A 44 -21.95 -2.28 -12.15
CA SER A 44 -22.28 -2.15 -13.59
C SER A 44 -21.07 -2.41 -14.49
N ARG A 45 -19.85 -2.12 -14.01
CA ARG A 45 -18.61 -2.15 -14.78
C ARG A 45 -17.72 -3.34 -14.45
N PHE A 46 -17.82 -3.87 -13.23
CA PHE A 46 -16.95 -4.92 -12.70
C PHE A 46 -17.78 -6.11 -12.19
N THR A 47 -17.16 -7.29 -12.25
CA THR A 47 -17.62 -8.49 -11.54
C THR A 47 -16.68 -8.71 -10.35
N ALA A 48 -17.22 -9.04 -9.20
CA ALA A 48 -16.40 -9.44 -8.04
C ALA A 48 -16.84 -10.82 -7.57
N THR A 49 -15.87 -11.67 -7.28
CA THR A 49 -16.05 -12.93 -6.56
C THR A 49 -15.29 -12.85 -5.23
N ILE A 50 -15.81 -13.50 -4.22
CA ILE A 50 -15.16 -13.60 -2.90
C ILE A 50 -15.06 -15.08 -2.56
N ASP A 51 -13.86 -15.55 -2.35
CA ASP A 51 -13.58 -16.92 -1.96
C ASP A 51 -12.44 -16.94 -0.94
N ALA A 52 -12.61 -17.67 0.16
CA ALA A 52 -11.62 -17.84 1.23
C ALA A 52 -10.91 -16.53 1.67
N GLY A 53 -11.67 -15.42 1.82
CA GLY A 53 -11.10 -14.12 2.19
C GLY A 53 -10.37 -13.39 1.06
N VAL A 54 -10.45 -13.86 -0.18
CA VAL A 54 -9.85 -13.21 -1.36
C VAL A 54 -10.95 -12.64 -2.25
N THR A 55 -10.96 -11.33 -2.44
CA THR A 55 -11.83 -10.68 -3.42
C THR A 55 -11.11 -10.55 -4.75
N ARG A 56 -11.69 -11.09 -5.82
CA ARG A 56 -11.18 -10.97 -7.20
C ARG A 56 -12.10 -10.08 -8.01
N VAL A 57 -11.59 -9.01 -8.59
CA VAL A 57 -12.36 -8.01 -9.33
C VAL A 57 -11.93 -8.02 -10.79
N PHE A 58 -12.88 -8.27 -11.69
CA PHE A 58 -12.65 -8.34 -13.12
C PHE A 58 -13.43 -7.25 -13.87
N PRO A 59 -12.83 -6.56 -14.84
CA PRO A 59 -13.56 -5.67 -15.72
C PRO A 59 -14.51 -6.49 -16.61
N LYS A 60 -15.78 -6.07 -16.72
CA LYS A 60 -16.77 -6.73 -17.60
C LYS A 60 -16.48 -6.50 -19.08
N ARG A 61 -15.70 -5.48 -19.43
CA ARG A 61 -15.30 -5.13 -20.79
C ARG A 61 -13.85 -4.69 -20.80
N GLY A 62 -13.15 -4.94 -21.88
CA GLY A 62 -11.77 -4.48 -22.04
C GLY A 62 -10.76 -5.18 -21.13
N GLN A 63 -11.06 -6.41 -20.68
CA GLN A 63 -10.10 -7.18 -19.89
C GLN A 63 -8.85 -7.44 -20.71
N ARG A 64 -7.68 -7.11 -20.13
CA ARG A 64 -6.37 -7.36 -20.70
C ARG A 64 -5.83 -8.69 -20.18
N ALA A 65 -5.24 -9.47 -21.06
CA ALA A 65 -4.55 -10.71 -20.71
C ALA A 65 -3.07 -10.45 -20.34
N GLY A 66 -2.43 -11.46 -19.75
CA GLY A 66 -0.98 -11.49 -19.51
C GLY A 66 -0.53 -10.87 -18.18
N GLY A 67 -1.44 -10.60 -17.27
CA GLY A 67 -1.10 -10.15 -15.93
C GLY A 67 -2.31 -9.88 -15.05
N ALA A 68 -2.04 -9.71 -13.75
CA ALA A 68 -2.99 -9.26 -12.75
C ALA A 68 -2.31 -8.33 -11.72
N LEU A 69 -3.11 -7.59 -11.00
CA LEU A 69 -2.68 -6.76 -9.90
C LEU A 69 -3.09 -7.39 -8.58
N ILE A 70 -2.23 -7.38 -7.57
CA ILE A 70 -2.61 -7.75 -6.20
C ILE A 70 -2.57 -6.50 -5.35
N TYR A 71 -3.69 -6.16 -4.73
CA TYR A 71 -3.82 -5.00 -3.86
C TYR A 71 -3.68 -5.40 -2.39
N LEU A 72 -2.72 -4.80 -1.71
CA LEU A 72 -2.53 -4.90 -0.27
C LEU A 72 -2.98 -3.58 0.36
N HIS A 73 -4.07 -3.63 1.12
CA HIS A 73 -4.68 -2.42 1.65
C HIS A 73 -3.87 -1.81 2.81
N GLY A 74 -3.95 -0.49 2.98
CA GLY A 74 -3.50 0.20 4.18
C GLY A 74 -4.49 0.03 5.33
N GLY A 75 -4.12 0.59 6.48
CA GLY A 75 -4.90 0.49 7.73
C GLY A 75 -4.01 0.23 8.93
N ALA A 76 -2.73 0.60 8.83
CA ALA A 76 -1.72 0.45 9.88
C ALA A 76 -1.61 -1.00 10.42
N TYR A 77 -1.93 -1.99 9.59
CA TYR A 77 -2.00 -3.41 9.95
C TYR A 77 -3.03 -3.77 11.04
N VAL A 78 -3.83 -2.82 11.49
CA VAL A 78 -4.83 -2.99 12.57
C VAL A 78 -6.25 -2.68 12.13
N TYR A 79 -6.41 -2.22 10.88
CA TYR A 79 -7.70 -1.85 10.33
C TYR A 79 -7.89 -2.45 8.94
N PRO A 80 -9.07 -3.02 8.61
CA PRO A 80 -9.31 -3.65 7.33
C PRO A 80 -9.48 -2.63 6.20
N MET A 81 -9.62 -3.12 4.98
CA MET A 81 -9.88 -2.30 3.81
C MET A 81 -11.09 -1.38 3.99
N VAL A 82 -10.94 -0.09 3.71
CA VAL A 82 -11.99 0.93 3.82
C VAL A 82 -12.54 1.34 2.47
N ALA A 83 -13.75 1.94 2.48
CA ALA A 83 -14.49 2.31 1.26
C ALA A 83 -13.70 3.24 0.30
N GLY A 84 -12.85 4.13 0.83
CA GLY A 84 -12.04 5.05 0.02
C GLY A 84 -11.03 4.35 -0.88
N GLN A 85 -10.52 3.21 -0.45
CA GLN A 85 -9.50 2.45 -1.17
C GLN A 85 -10.03 1.81 -2.46
N TRP A 86 -11.33 1.56 -2.55
CA TRP A 86 -11.97 1.12 -3.79
C TRP A 86 -11.79 2.09 -4.97
N GLY A 87 -11.59 3.38 -4.69
CA GLY A 87 -11.29 4.37 -5.73
C GLY A 87 -9.97 4.13 -6.44
N VAL A 88 -8.96 3.67 -5.72
CA VAL A 88 -7.64 3.30 -6.29
C VAL A 88 -7.76 2.01 -7.10
N VAL A 89 -8.44 1.00 -6.56
CA VAL A 89 -8.71 -0.28 -7.27
C VAL A 89 -9.44 -0.01 -8.58
N GLU A 90 -10.58 0.69 -8.54
CA GLU A 90 -11.36 1.09 -9.72
C GLU A 90 -10.50 1.85 -10.73
N GLY A 91 -9.77 2.84 -10.24
CA GLY A 91 -8.92 3.71 -11.07
C GLY A 91 -7.80 2.98 -11.79
N LEU A 92 -7.21 1.93 -11.18
CA LEU A 92 -6.18 1.12 -11.83
C LEU A 92 -6.79 0.12 -12.82
N ILE A 93 -7.91 -0.54 -12.49
CA ILE A 93 -8.61 -1.43 -13.45
C ILE A 93 -8.99 -0.65 -14.70
N ASP A 94 -9.57 0.55 -14.56
CA ASP A 94 -9.98 1.39 -15.69
C ASP A 94 -8.84 1.75 -16.63
N ARG A 95 -7.64 1.95 -16.09
CA ARG A 95 -6.47 2.38 -16.85
C ARG A 95 -5.69 1.22 -17.47
N THR A 96 -5.73 0.06 -16.83
CA THR A 96 -4.90 -1.08 -17.22
C THR A 96 -5.67 -2.20 -17.91
N GLY A 97 -6.96 -2.32 -17.61
CA GLY A 97 -7.78 -3.46 -18.02
C GLY A 97 -7.44 -4.76 -17.30
N LEU A 98 -6.56 -4.72 -16.29
CA LEU A 98 -6.14 -5.91 -15.56
C LEU A 98 -7.11 -6.22 -14.41
N PRO A 99 -7.32 -7.52 -14.10
CA PRO A 99 -8.02 -7.91 -12.89
C PRO A 99 -7.21 -7.51 -11.64
N VAL A 100 -7.93 -7.28 -10.54
CA VAL A 100 -7.32 -7.00 -9.23
C VAL A 100 -7.75 -8.08 -8.24
N ILE A 101 -6.78 -8.65 -7.56
CA ILE A 101 -6.92 -9.61 -6.47
C ILE A 101 -6.66 -8.86 -5.16
N ILE A 102 -7.55 -9.00 -4.21
CA ILE A 102 -7.52 -8.28 -2.94
C ILE A 102 -7.58 -9.32 -1.81
N PRO A 103 -6.45 -9.73 -1.26
CA PRO A 103 -6.44 -10.54 -0.04
C PRO A 103 -6.99 -9.74 1.14
N ASP A 104 -7.91 -10.31 1.91
CA ASP A 104 -8.25 -9.86 3.24
C ASP A 104 -7.24 -10.49 4.20
N TYR A 105 -6.03 -9.93 4.21
CA TYR A 105 -4.92 -10.50 4.98
C TYR A 105 -5.12 -10.28 6.49
N PRO A 106 -4.66 -11.24 7.34
CA PRO A 106 -4.75 -11.14 8.78
C PRO A 106 -4.11 -9.87 9.33
N ILE A 107 -4.78 -9.22 10.30
CA ILE A 107 -4.35 -7.95 10.90
C ILE A 107 -4.15 -8.07 12.42
N ALA A 108 -3.27 -7.23 12.95
CA ALA A 108 -3.01 -7.14 14.38
C ALA A 108 -4.20 -6.48 15.14
N PRO A 109 -4.36 -6.71 16.45
CA PRO A 109 -3.50 -7.53 17.32
C PRO A 109 -3.86 -9.01 17.34
N ALA A 110 -4.92 -9.45 16.64
CA ALA A 110 -5.33 -10.84 16.61
C ALA A 110 -4.36 -11.75 15.83
N HIS A 111 -3.65 -11.15 14.88
CA HIS A 111 -2.68 -11.80 14.02
C HIS A 111 -1.41 -10.96 13.91
N THR A 112 -0.39 -11.54 13.29
CA THR A 112 0.95 -10.94 13.15
C THR A 112 1.38 -10.83 11.69
N ALA A 113 2.53 -10.23 11.45
CA ALA A 113 3.15 -10.20 10.12
C ALA A 113 3.31 -11.60 9.52
N THR A 114 3.72 -12.58 10.32
CA THR A 114 3.93 -13.96 9.86
C THR A 114 2.64 -14.57 9.32
N ASP A 115 1.52 -14.39 10.03
CA ASP A 115 0.22 -14.90 9.58
C ASP A 115 -0.19 -14.30 8.23
N ALA A 116 0.09 -13.00 8.02
CA ALA A 116 -0.22 -12.35 6.74
C ALA A 116 0.65 -12.87 5.60
N PHE A 117 1.93 -13.19 5.84
CA PHE A 117 2.79 -13.80 4.84
C PHE A 117 2.29 -15.19 4.43
N ASP A 118 1.90 -16.01 5.42
CA ASP A 118 1.38 -17.36 5.18
C ASP A 118 0.11 -17.35 4.33
N VAL A 119 -0.71 -16.29 4.44
CA VAL A 119 -1.91 -16.10 3.61
C VAL A 119 -1.59 -15.53 2.23
N VAL A 120 -0.74 -14.52 2.14
CA VAL A 120 -0.56 -13.77 0.89
C VAL A 120 0.41 -14.45 -0.09
N GLN A 121 1.45 -15.15 0.40
CA GLN A 121 2.41 -15.82 -0.48
C GLN A 121 1.77 -16.86 -1.41
N PRO A 122 0.90 -17.79 -0.93
CA PRO A 122 0.19 -18.71 -1.81
C PRO A 122 -0.71 -18.01 -2.84
N ILE A 123 -1.36 -16.90 -2.46
CA ILE A 123 -2.19 -16.12 -3.38
C ILE A 123 -1.36 -15.53 -4.53
N ILE A 124 -0.13 -15.09 -4.24
CA ILE A 124 0.80 -14.63 -5.29
C ILE A 124 1.14 -15.78 -6.23
N ASP A 125 1.47 -16.97 -5.71
CA ASP A 125 1.82 -18.13 -6.52
C ASP A 125 0.67 -18.59 -7.42
N GLU A 126 -0.54 -18.66 -6.87
CA GLU A 126 -1.76 -18.98 -7.64
C GLU A 126 -2.01 -17.93 -8.74
N ALA A 127 -1.90 -16.65 -8.40
CA ALA A 127 -2.08 -15.58 -9.36
C ALA A 127 -1.02 -15.61 -10.47
N GLN A 128 0.24 -15.94 -10.16
CA GLN A 128 1.31 -16.11 -11.15
C GLN A 128 1.03 -17.30 -12.07
N ALA A 129 0.49 -18.38 -11.54
CA ALA A 129 0.12 -19.56 -12.35
C ALA A 129 -1.06 -19.24 -13.29
N GLU A 130 -2.05 -18.46 -12.83
CA GLU A 130 -3.26 -18.13 -13.58
C GLU A 130 -3.03 -17.02 -14.62
N PHE A 131 -2.35 -15.93 -14.22
CA PHE A 131 -2.27 -14.69 -15.01
C PHE A 131 -0.88 -14.42 -15.63
N GLY A 132 0.14 -15.14 -15.21
CA GLY A 132 1.51 -14.92 -15.65
C GLY A 132 2.21 -13.82 -14.87
N ARG A 133 2.10 -12.56 -15.28
CA ARG A 133 2.76 -11.44 -14.61
C ARG A 133 1.95 -10.87 -13.47
N ILE A 134 2.59 -10.61 -12.34
CA ILE A 134 1.95 -10.08 -11.15
C ILE A 134 2.66 -8.81 -10.68
N ILE A 135 1.88 -7.74 -10.53
CA ILE A 135 2.33 -6.50 -9.92
C ILE A 135 1.62 -6.34 -8.57
N LEU A 136 2.39 -6.19 -7.49
CA LEU A 136 1.83 -5.80 -6.21
C LEU A 136 1.64 -4.28 -6.17
N PHE A 137 0.51 -3.84 -5.65
CA PHE A 137 0.35 -2.46 -5.27
C PHE A 137 -0.28 -2.35 -3.88
N GLY A 138 0.11 -1.31 -3.14
CA GLY A 138 -0.38 -1.13 -1.79
C GLY A 138 -0.22 0.29 -1.31
N ASP A 139 -1.04 0.66 -0.33
CA ASP A 139 -0.97 1.95 0.34
C ASP A 139 -0.58 1.78 1.81
N SER A 140 0.19 2.72 2.35
CA SER A 140 0.56 2.75 3.77
C SER A 140 1.17 1.42 4.24
N ALA A 141 0.56 0.76 5.23
CA ALA A 141 0.91 -0.58 5.70
C ALA A 141 0.96 -1.61 4.55
N GLY A 142 -0.02 -1.60 3.65
CA GLY A 142 -0.01 -2.51 2.50
C GLY A 142 1.17 -2.29 1.54
N GLY A 143 1.68 -1.06 1.46
CA GLY A 143 2.91 -0.74 0.73
C GLY A 143 4.15 -1.32 1.40
N GLY A 144 4.23 -1.28 2.74
CA GLY A 144 5.28 -1.95 3.51
C GLY A 144 5.23 -3.47 3.35
N LEU A 145 4.03 -4.06 3.48
CA LEU A 145 3.81 -5.50 3.28
C LEU A 145 4.23 -5.96 1.88
N ALA A 146 3.92 -5.18 0.83
CA ALA A 146 4.33 -5.50 -0.54
C ALA A 146 5.87 -5.59 -0.69
N LEU A 147 6.60 -4.66 -0.07
CA LEU A 147 8.06 -4.68 -0.04
C LEU A 147 8.61 -5.89 0.71
N SER A 148 8.10 -6.14 1.91
CA SER A 148 8.54 -7.27 2.73
C SER A 148 8.27 -8.62 2.06
N LEU A 149 7.11 -8.78 1.42
CA LEU A 149 6.78 -9.97 0.62
C LEU A 149 7.77 -10.16 -0.54
N ALA A 150 8.08 -9.08 -1.28
CA ALA A 150 9.02 -9.15 -2.39
C ALA A 150 10.45 -9.51 -1.91
N MET A 151 10.90 -8.96 -0.77
CA MET A 151 12.18 -9.34 -0.17
C MET A 151 12.21 -10.81 0.22
N GLN A 152 11.17 -11.31 0.88
CA GLN A 152 11.10 -12.72 1.27
C GLN A 152 11.08 -13.67 0.07
N ARG A 153 10.34 -13.33 -0.99
CA ARG A 153 10.31 -14.14 -2.22
C ARG A 153 11.70 -14.24 -2.85
N ARG A 154 12.44 -13.13 -2.92
CA ARG A 154 13.83 -13.11 -3.39
C ARG A 154 14.72 -14.01 -2.52
N ASP A 155 14.64 -13.84 -1.20
CA ASP A 155 15.49 -14.55 -0.25
C ASP A 155 15.21 -16.05 -0.22
N ALA A 156 13.95 -16.43 -0.45
CA ALA A 156 13.54 -17.82 -0.62
C ALA A 156 13.88 -18.40 -2.00
N GLY A 157 14.37 -17.60 -2.95
CA GLY A 157 14.68 -18.04 -4.31
C GLY A 157 13.44 -18.48 -5.12
N VAL A 158 12.24 -18.07 -4.70
CA VAL A 158 11.00 -18.38 -5.45
C VAL A 158 10.74 -17.31 -6.51
N ARG A 159 9.82 -17.60 -7.44
CA ARG A 159 9.49 -16.68 -8.52
C ARG A 159 9.10 -15.32 -7.97
N GLN A 160 9.81 -14.26 -8.41
CA GLN A 160 9.56 -12.88 -8.00
C GLN A 160 8.31 -12.31 -8.66
N VAL A 161 7.69 -11.32 -8.03
CA VAL A 161 6.67 -10.48 -8.68
C VAL A 161 7.34 -9.54 -9.70
N ASP A 162 6.57 -9.07 -10.68
CA ASP A 162 7.13 -8.35 -11.82
C ASP A 162 7.32 -6.85 -11.57
N GLY A 163 6.67 -6.30 -10.54
CA GLY A 163 6.81 -4.88 -10.16
C GLY A 163 6.04 -4.51 -8.91
N LEU A 164 6.41 -3.36 -8.33
CA LEU A 164 5.77 -2.79 -7.14
C LEU A 164 5.29 -1.36 -7.39
N VAL A 165 4.05 -1.05 -6.98
CA VAL A 165 3.49 0.31 -6.95
C VAL A 165 3.08 0.64 -5.52
N LEU A 166 3.73 1.62 -4.93
CA LEU A 166 3.64 1.91 -3.50
C LEU A 166 3.13 3.33 -3.27
N TYR A 167 2.04 3.46 -2.54
CA TYR A 167 1.42 4.73 -2.18
C TYR A 167 1.66 5.02 -0.70
N ALA A 168 2.49 6.01 -0.38
CA ALA A 168 2.84 6.38 0.98
C ALA A 168 3.25 5.16 1.85
N PRO A 169 4.20 4.29 1.41
CA PRO A 169 4.47 3.03 2.05
C PRO A 169 5.03 3.21 3.46
N TRP A 170 4.54 2.40 4.41
CA TRP A 170 5.09 2.34 5.75
C TRP A 170 6.21 1.30 5.80
N VAL A 171 7.45 1.76 5.78
CA VAL A 171 8.64 0.91 5.61
C VAL A 171 9.47 0.73 6.89
N ASP A 172 9.11 1.42 7.97
CA ASP A 172 9.74 1.33 9.29
C ASP A 172 8.68 1.43 10.39
N VAL A 173 8.41 0.31 11.09
CA VAL A 173 7.44 0.30 12.19
C VAL A 173 7.98 0.90 13.48
N THR A 174 9.29 1.15 13.58
CA THR A 174 9.91 1.75 14.76
C THR A 174 9.54 3.22 14.95
N MET A 175 9.23 3.93 13.86
CA MET A 175 8.92 5.36 13.83
C MET A 175 10.01 6.23 14.50
N THR A 176 11.28 5.86 14.38
CA THR A 176 12.40 6.49 15.08
C THR A 176 13.21 7.48 14.24
N ASN A 177 12.89 7.65 12.96
CA ASN A 177 13.59 8.60 12.09
C ASN A 177 13.42 10.04 12.63
N PRO A 178 14.52 10.75 12.95
CA PRO A 178 14.44 12.09 13.55
C PRO A 178 13.76 13.14 12.66
N ARG A 179 13.73 12.92 11.36
CA ARG A 179 13.05 13.82 10.41
C ARG A 179 11.51 13.75 10.49
N ILE A 180 10.96 12.73 11.15
CA ILE A 180 9.52 12.61 11.39
C ILE A 180 8.99 13.79 12.20
N GLU A 181 9.74 14.29 13.19
CA GLU A 181 9.31 15.42 14.01
C GLU A 181 9.04 16.68 13.20
N GLU A 182 9.84 16.96 12.17
CA GLU A 182 9.64 18.10 11.28
C GLU A 182 8.35 17.99 10.46
N VAL A 183 8.02 16.76 10.00
CA VAL A 183 6.85 16.49 9.20
C VAL A 183 5.58 16.40 10.04
N GLN A 184 5.68 15.89 11.28
CA GLN A 184 4.56 15.67 12.20
C GLN A 184 3.64 16.89 12.36
N ARG A 185 4.20 18.12 12.32
CA ARG A 185 3.44 19.36 12.44
C ARG A 185 2.51 19.61 11.24
N ARG A 186 2.87 19.07 10.06
CA ARG A 186 2.13 19.23 8.81
C ARG A 186 1.22 18.05 8.51
N ASP A 187 1.50 16.88 9.08
CA ASP A 187 0.65 15.70 8.90
C ASP A 187 -0.71 15.93 9.60
N ARG A 188 -1.79 15.77 8.85
CA ARG A 188 -3.18 15.92 9.32
C ARG A 188 -3.89 14.59 9.52
N VAL A 189 -3.22 13.48 9.22
CA VAL A 189 -3.81 12.13 9.22
C VAL A 189 -3.25 11.27 10.34
N LEU A 190 -1.93 11.25 10.51
CA LEU A 190 -1.24 10.33 11.40
C LEU A 190 -0.54 11.03 12.57
N ARG A 191 -0.34 10.28 13.66
CA ARG A 191 0.51 10.67 14.79
C ARG A 191 1.38 9.50 15.22
N VAL A 192 2.65 9.80 15.57
CA VAL A 192 3.64 8.79 15.95
C VAL A 192 3.16 7.83 17.05
N PRO A 193 2.55 8.27 18.18
CA PRO A 193 2.16 7.33 19.22
C PRO A 193 1.24 6.21 18.74
N GLY A 194 0.19 6.54 17.99
CA GLY A 194 -0.75 5.55 17.49
C GLY A 194 -0.15 4.64 16.41
N VAL A 195 0.63 5.20 15.49
CA VAL A 195 1.32 4.43 14.45
C VAL A 195 2.35 3.48 15.08
N ALA A 196 3.16 3.96 16.02
CA ALA A 196 4.14 3.14 16.72
C ALA A 196 3.50 1.99 17.51
N TRP A 197 2.34 2.23 18.16
CA TRP A 197 1.58 1.15 18.82
C TRP A 197 1.18 0.07 17.80
N ALA A 198 0.62 0.47 16.66
CA ALA A 198 0.21 -0.46 15.61
C ALA A 198 1.39 -1.26 15.06
N GLY A 199 2.56 -0.61 14.91
CA GLY A 199 3.80 -1.26 14.49
C GLY A 199 4.27 -2.33 15.46
N ARG A 200 4.21 -2.04 16.77
CA ARG A 200 4.54 -3.04 17.80
C ARG A 200 3.57 -4.22 17.79
N ALA A 201 2.27 -3.93 17.66
CA ALA A 201 1.25 -4.99 17.59
C ALA A 201 1.45 -5.88 16.35
N TRP A 202 1.86 -5.30 15.21
CA TRP A 202 2.15 -6.03 13.98
C TRP A 202 3.42 -6.87 14.07
N ALA A 203 4.48 -6.31 14.66
CA ALA A 203 5.75 -7.02 14.84
C ALA A 203 5.63 -8.19 15.82
N ALA A 204 4.78 -8.06 16.85
CA ALA A 204 4.62 -9.04 17.91
C ALA A 204 5.99 -9.45 18.51
N ASP A 205 6.40 -10.70 18.36
CA ASP A 205 7.67 -11.24 18.89
C ASP A 205 8.88 -10.96 17.97
N LEU A 206 8.67 -10.37 16.78
CA LEU A 206 9.75 -9.99 15.89
C LEU A 206 10.44 -8.72 16.38
N ASP A 207 11.75 -8.61 16.12
CA ASP A 207 12.43 -7.34 16.28
C ASP A 207 11.76 -6.29 15.38
N PRO A 208 11.43 -5.10 15.89
CA PRO A 208 10.82 -4.05 15.06
C PRO A 208 11.68 -3.63 13.85
N THR A 209 12.98 -3.93 13.85
CA THR A 209 13.88 -3.73 12.71
C THR A 209 13.98 -4.94 11.78
N ASP A 210 13.27 -6.03 12.06
CA ASP A 210 13.22 -7.19 11.16
C ASP A 210 12.63 -6.78 9.81
N PRO A 211 13.27 -7.10 8.66
CA PRO A 211 12.80 -6.73 7.33
C PRO A 211 11.38 -7.21 6.99
N ARG A 212 10.88 -8.21 7.70
CA ARG A 212 9.48 -8.68 7.54
C ARG A 212 8.46 -7.64 8.00
N VAL A 213 8.81 -6.79 8.95
CA VAL A 213 7.93 -5.73 9.47
C VAL A 213 8.43 -4.33 9.12
N SER A 214 9.73 -4.17 8.94
CA SER A 214 10.40 -2.92 8.59
C SER A 214 11.36 -3.12 7.41
N PRO A 215 10.83 -3.15 6.15
CA PRO A 215 11.65 -3.40 4.97
C PRO A 215 12.74 -2.35 4.74
N LEU A 216 12.71 -1.20 5.40
CA LEU A 216 13.79 -0.22 5.40
C LEU A 216 15.13 -0.84 5.81
N TYR A 217 15.14 -1.76 6.76
CA TYR A 217 16.36 -2.40 7.27
C TYR A 217 16.85 -3.58 6.41
N GLY A 218 16.00 -4.12 5.54
CA GLY A 218 16.35 -5.20 4.62
C GLY A 218 17.27 -4.76 3.48
N ASP A 219 17.91 -5.70 2.80
CA ASP A 219 18.67 -5.44 1.57
C ASP A 219 17.69 -5.30 0.39
N PRO A 220 17.65 -4.17 -0.33
CA PRO A 220 16.80 -4.01 -1.50
C PRO A 220 17.36 -4.59 -2.79
N ALA A 221 18.62 -5.09 -2.82
CA ALA A 221 19.22 -5.65 -4.04
C ALA A 221 18.36 -6.79 -4.59
N GLY A 222 18.21 -6.84 -5.92
CA GLY A 222 17.42 -7.87 -6.59
C GLY A 222 15.90 -7.74 -6.49
N LEU A 223 15.38 -6.66 -5.90
CA LEU A 223 13.95 -6.36 -5.96
C LEU A 223 13.52 -6.00 -7.39
N PRO A 224 12.25 -6.28 -7.75
CA PRO A 224 11.70 -5.89 -9.03
C PRO A 224 11.61 -4.35 -9.16
N PRO A 225 11.33 -3.80 -10.35
CA PRO A 225 11.12 -2.37 -10.53
C PRO A 225 10.04 -1.81 -9.60
N ILE A 226 10.28 -0.62 -9.02
CA ILE A 226 9.42 0.00 -7.99
C ILE A 226 9.01 1.41 -8.40
N ARG A 227 7.76 1.78 -8.14
CA ARG A 227 7.26 3.17 -8.22
C ARG A 227 6.66 3.57 -6.89
N VAL A 228 7.17 4.65 -6.31
CA VAL A 228 6.75 5.18 -5.01
C VAL A 228 6.10 6.55 -5.20
N PHE A 229 4.93 6.75 -4.60
CA PHE A 229 4.20 8.02 -4.57
C PHE A 229 4.00 8.44 -3.12
N GLN A 230 4.62 9.55 -2.72
CA GLN A 230 4.68 10.01 -1.35
C GLN A 230 4.19 11.46 -1.23
N GLY A 231 3.44 11.78 -0.18
CA GLY A 231 3.12 13.15 0.18
C GLY A 231 4.23 13.77 1.03
N ASP A 232 4.52 15.07 0.87
CA ASP A 232 5.52 15.76 1.70
C ASP A 232 5.01 16.17 3.09
N ALA A 233 3.70 16.03 3.33
CA ALA A 233 3.05 16.27 4.63
C ALA A 233 2.59 14.95 5.29
N ASP A 234 3.42 13.92 5.24
CA ASP A 234 3.15 12.56 5.71
C ASP A 234 4.34 12.05 6.52
N ILE A 235 4.11 11.66 7.78
CA ILE A 235 5.19 11.22 8.69
C ILE A 235 5.91 9.95 8.24
N LEU A 236 5.33 9.17 7.31
CA LEU A 236 6.02 8.01 6.71
C LEU A 236 6.98 8.42 5.59
N GLY A 237 6.91 9.68 5.15
CA GLY A 237 7.71 10.20 4.04
C GLY A 237 9.23 10.10 4.24
N PRO A 238 9.78 10.48 5.40
CA PRO A 238 11.24 10.39 5.64
C PRO A 238 11.80 9.00 5.37
N ASP A 239 11.14 7.95 5.88
CA ASP A 239 11.58 6.56 5.73
C ASP A 239 11.36 6.04 4.31
N ALA A 240 10.24 6.38 3.68
CA ALA A 240 9.98 6.02 2.28
C ALA A 240 11.01 6.63 1.32
N ILE A 241 11.45 7.87 1.57
CA ILE A 241 12.52 8.54 0.81
C ILE A 241 13.86 7.83 1.05
N GLU A 242 14.19 7.51 2.30
CA GLU A 242 15.42 6.81 2.67
C GLU A 242 15.49 5.43 2.04
N PHE A 243 14.40 4.64 2.12
CA PHE A 243 14.29 3.36 1.44
C PHE A 243 14.52 3.49 -0.07
N THR A 244 13.90 4.49 -0.71
CA THR A 244 14.05 4.70 -2.15
C THR A 244 15.50 4.99 -2.53
N HIS A 245 16.20 5.82 -1.76
CA HIS A 245 17.62 6.09 -1.98
C HIS A 245 18.49 4.84 -1.77
N LYS A 246 18.18 4.03 -0.75
CA LYS A 246 18.85 2.76 -0.49
C LYS A 246 18.66 1.78 -1.66
N ALA A 247 17.43 1.63 -2.15
CA ALA A 247 17.09 0.78 -3.28
C ALA A 247 17.80 1.23 -4.58
N ALA A 248 17.83 2.53 -4.86
CA ALA A 248 18.54 3.07 -6.01
C ALA A 248 20.05 2.78 -5.96
N ARG A 249 20.68 2.94 -4.77
CA ARG A 249 22.12 2.59 -4.58
C ARG A 249 22.39 1.10 -4.74
N ALA A 250 21.40 0.24 -4.46
CA ALA A 250 21.49 -1.20 -4.66
C ALA A 250 21.19 -1.64 -6.11
N GLY A 251 21.00 -0.70 -7.04
CA GLY A 251 20.77 -0.98 -8.46
C GLY A 251 19.33 -1.33 -8.84
N VAL A 252 18.36 -1.11 -7.94
CA VAL A 252 16.94 -1.33 -8.24
C VAL A 252 16.41 -0.19 -9.13
N ASP A 253 15.63 -0.51 -10.18
CA ASP A 253 14.86 0.51 -10.92
C ASP A 253 13.73 1.05 -10.04
N VAL A 254 14.06 1.99 -9.19
CA VAL A 254 13.10 2.66 -8.31
C VAL A 254 12.92 4.12 -8.70
N ARG A 255 11.68 4.59 -8.73
CA ARG A 255 11.37 6.01 -8.92
C ARG A 255 10.42 6.49 -7.84
N LEU A 256 10.81 7.59 -7.21
CA LEU A 256 10.02 8.29 -6.19
C LEU A 256 9.40 9.56 -6.79
N ARG A 257 8.13 9.76 -6.52
CA ARG A 257 7.44 11.03 -6.73
C ARG A 257 6.96 11.55 -5.38
N VAL A 258 7.53 12.65 -4.93
CA VAL A 258 7.07 13.39 -3.75
C VAL A 258 6.11 14.48 -4.21
N GLU A 259 4.87 14.45 -3.71
CA GLU A 259 3.84 15.41 -4.08
C GLU A 259 3.78 16.55 -3.05
N PRO A 260 4.05 17.81 -3.47
CA PRO A 260 3.99 18.96 -2.57
C PRO A 260 2.58 19.18 -2.00
N GLY A 261 2.48 19.29 -0.66
CA GLY A 261 1.22 19.38 0.06
C GLY A 261 0.41 18.09 0.08
N GLY A 262 0.96 16.99 -0.42
CA GLY A 262 0.36 15.67 -0.32
C GLY A 262 0.33 15.22 1.13
N PHE A 263 -0.87 14.82 1.60
CA PHE A 263 -1.08 14.20 2.90
C PHE A 263 -0.95 12.68 2.79
N HIS A 264 -0.99 11.98 3.92
CA HIS A 264 -0.89 10.52 3.95
C HIS A 264 -1.91 9.86 3.02
N VAL A 265 -1.43 9.03 2.10
CA VAL A 265 -2.20 8.34 1.06
C VAL A 265 -3.13 9.28 0.27
N TYR A 266 -2.62 10.44 -0.18
CA TYR A 266 -3.39 11.40 -0.97
C TYR A 266 -4.04 10.79 -2.22
N VAL A 267 -3.53 9.65 -2.69
CA VAL A 267 -4.08 8.92 -3.85
C VAL A 267 -5.50 8.41 -3.62
N LEU A 268 -5.96 8.25 -2.37
CA LEU A 268 -7.36 7.90 -2.09
C LEU A 268 -8.34 9.00 -2.54
N GLY A 269 -7.85 10.20 -2.77
CA GLY A 269 -8.62 11.32 -3.32
C GLY A 269 -8.87 11.26 -4.82
N VAL A 270 -8.69 10.10 -5.48
CA VAL A 270 -8.84 9.91 -6.95
C VAL A 270 -10.05 10.58 -7.57
N PRO A 271 -11.25 10.54 -6.99
CA PRO A 271 -12.41 11.17 -7.64
C PRO A 271 -12.28 12.69 -7.79
N THR A 272 -11.55 13.35 -6.89
CA THR A 272 -11.55 14.81 -6.76
C THR A 272 -10.20 15.47 -6.94
N ILE A 273 -9.10 14.79 -6.53
CA ILE A 273 -7.75 15.35 -6.48
C ILE A 273 -7.00 15.07 -7.80
N PRO A 274 -6.59 16.12 -8.56
CA PRO A 274 -5.83 15.92 -9.81
C PRO A 274 -4.51 15.17 -9.62
N GLU A 275 -3.78 15.45 -8.54
CA GLU A 275 -2.52 14.80 -8.20
C GLU A 275 -2.71 13.29 -7.96
N ALA A 276 -3.83 12.90 -7.34
CA ALA A 276 -4.18 11.49 -7.15
C ALA A 276 -4.44 10.80 -8.49
N ARG A 277 -5.18 11.44 -9.40
CA ARG A 277 -5.38 10.93 -10.76
C ARG A 277 -4.06 10.79 -11.51
N ALA A 278 -3.19 11.81 -11.42
CA ALA A 278 -1.86 11.78 -12.04
C ALA A 278 -0.99 10.62 -11.49
N ALA A 279 -1.06 10.34 -10.19
CA ALA A 279 -0.37 9.19 -9.59
C ALA A 279 -0.85 7.88 -10.21
N LEU A 280 -2.17 7.68 -10.37
CA LEU A 280 -2.71 6.48 -11.03
C LEU A 280 -2.33 6.40 -12.52
N ASP A 281 -2.29 7.53 -13.24
CA ASP A 281 -1.85 7.56 -14.63
C ASP A 281 -0.37 7.15 -14.77
N HIS A 282 0.49 7.58 -13.83
CA HIS A 282 1.89 7.16 -13.78
C HIS A 282 2.02 5.67 -13.44
N SER A 283 1.23 5.18 -12.47
CA SER A 283 1.17 3.76 -12.10
C SER A 283 0.76 2.89 -13.28
N ALA A 284 -0.29 3.28 -14.00
CA ALA A 284 -0.79 2.53 -15.16
C ALA A 284 0.22 2.47 -16.31
N ARG A 285 0.96 3.57 -16.58
CA ARG A 285 2.05 3.56 -17.56
C ARG A 285 3.17 2.61 -17.16
N PHE A 286 3.54 2.60 -15.89
CA PHE A 286 4.54 1.68 -15.36
C PHE A 286 4.08 0.22 -15.46
N ILE A 287 2.86 -0.09 -15.04
CA ILE A 287 2.26 -1.43 -15.16
C ILE A 287 2.25 -1.87 -16.63
N SER A 288 1.84 -0.99 -17.55
CA SER A 288 1.84 -1.30 -18.98
C SER A 288 3.25 -1.55 -19.51
N TRP A 289 4.25 -0.80 -19.04
CA TRP A 289 5.64 -1.03 -19.38
C TRP A 289 6.12 -2.41 -18.90
N ILE A 290 5.85 -2.79 -17.64
CA ILE A 290 6.17 -4.14 -17.13
C ILE A 290 5.61 -5.23 -18.04
N LEU A 291 4.37 -5.10 -18.48
CA LEU A 291 3.72 -6.11 -19.32
C LEU A 291 4.31 -6.23 -20.74
N THR A 292 5.13 -5.26 -21.16
CA THR A 292 5.80 -5.27 -22.47
C THR A 292 7.25 -5.72 -22.41
N GLN A 293 7.82 -5.90 -21.20
CA GLN A 293 9.20 -6.40 -21.06
C GLN A 293 9.19 -7.92 -21.32
N GLY A 294 9.63 -8.33 -22.48
CA GLY A 294 10.03 -9.64 -23.01
C GLY A 294 9.25 -10.83 -22.72
#